data_188aa55e0cf1de8981821ef8e4171a3f
#
_entry.id   188aa55e0cf1de8981821ef8e4171a3f
#
_cell.length_a   1.000
_cell.length_b   1.000
_cell.length_c   1.000
_cell.angle_alpha   90.00
_cell.angle_beta   90.00
_cell.angle_gamma   90.00
#
_symmetry.space_group_name_H-M   'P 1'
#
loop_
_entity.id
_entity.type
_entity.pdbx_description
1 polymer ?
#
loop_
_entity_poly.entity_id
_entity_poly.type
_entity_poly.pdbx_seq_one_letter_code
_entity_poly.pdbx_strand_id
1 'polypeptide(L)'
;MVLGGGPAGLQAALTLGRSHRRVLVVDGGHYRNDPAAHLHNFLTRDGTPPAELRAIGRAELAAYAGVEVREARASAVEAAGDDLADGFVVTLEVTGERAGAGQRVRARRVLLATGLRDVLPAVAGLEDLWGDLAAHCPYCHGHELSGRAVALLGSHDHLPRIAVLLERTASRLVVLTDGASLPEATAAALAGLGVAVRSEPVTALHRTGDGVRAELVGGPDEEVGGIFVAPVLEQAAPFAAQLGLEVLASGGVRVDAMGRTSRPGVFAAGDLAHVAELPMAPASVLVSAAAGQLAAAAADADLVAERLAGLTRRVPAPA
;
A
#
# COMPACT_ATOMS: atom_id res chain seq x y z
N MET A 1 2.50 -14.83 12.36
CA MET A 1 1.22 -14.52 11.66
C MET A 1 1.46 -13.34 10.74
N VAL A 2 0.88 -13.34 9.56
CA VAL A 2 0.93 -12.25 8.58
C VAL A 2 -0.48 -11.69 8.44
N LEU A 3 -0.63 -10.37 8.56
CA LEU A 3 -1.92 -9.68 8.42
C LEU A 3 -1.93 -8.88 7.11
N GLY A 4 -2.70 -9.36 6.15
CA GLY A 4 -2.83 -8.86 4.78
C GLY A 4 -2.30 -9.85 3.75
N GLY A 5 -3.11 -10.12 2.72
CA GLY A 5 -2.82 -11.02 1.60
C GLY A 5 -2.42 -10.30 0.30
N GLY A 6 -1.95 -9.06 0.40
CA GLY A 6 -1.34 -8.34 -0.72
C GLY A 6 0.08 -8.82 -1.04
N PRO A 7 0.78 -8.18 -2.00
CA PRO A 7 2.11 -8.58 -2.43
C PRO A 7 3.12 -8.75 -1.30
N ALA A 8 3.13 -7.84 -0.32
CA ALA A 8 4.01 -7.91 0.85
C ALA A 8 3.72 -9.14 1.72
N GLY A 9 2.45 -9.39 2.02
CA GLY A 9 2.06 -10.52 2.88
C GLY A 9 2.25 -11.87 2.22
N LEU A 10 1.92 -12.02 0.94
CA LEU A 10 2.12 -13.25 0.20
C LEU A 10 3.61 -13.58 0.07
N GLN A 11 4.45 -12.58 -0.24
CA GLN A 11 5.90 -12.79 -0.32
C GLN A 11 6.50 -13.12 1.06
N ALA A 12 6.04 -12.47 2.12
CA ALA A 12 6.47 -12.79 3.48
C ALA A 12 6.11 -14.24 3.85
N ALA A 13 4.90 -14.67 3.52
CA ALA A 13 4.45 -16.04 3.77
C ALA A 13 5.26 -17.06 2.97
N LEU A 14 5.59 -16.77 1.71
CA LEU A 14 6.45 -17.62 0.88
C LEU A 14 7.84 -17.78 1.52
N THR A 15 8.46 -16.70 1.94
CA THR A 15 9.78 -16.71 2.58
C THR A 15 9.78 -17.57 3.85
N LEU A 16 8.79 -17.37 4.72
CA LEU A 16 8.65 -18.15 5.96
C LEU A 16 8.26 -19.61 5.70
N GLY A 17 7.41 -19.89 4.70
CA GLY A 17 7.03 -21.22 4.28
C GLY A 17 8.23 -22.03 3.78
N ARG A 18 9.10 -21.42 2.99
CA ARG A 18 10.37 -22.01 2.53
C ARG A 18 11.35 -22.29 3.66
N SER A 19 11.27 -21.53 4.74
CA SER A 19 12.02 -21.77 5.99
C SER A 19 11.31 -22.77 6.93
N HIS A 20 10.27 -23.48 6.44
CA HIS A 20 9.47 -24.44 7.19
C HIS A 20 8.86 -23.87 8.49
N ARG A 21 8.57 -22.58 8.53
CA ARG A 21 7.83 -21.97 9.64
C ARG A 21 6.33 -22.23 9.49
N ARG A 22 5.65 -22.31 10.63
CA ARG A 22 4.17 -22.32 10.64
C ARG A 22 3.67 -20.90 10.49
N VAL A 23 2.95 -20.63 9.40
CA VAL A 23 2.47 -19.30 9.02
C VAL A 23 0.96 -19.32 8.86
N LEU A 24 0.28 -18.38 9.51
CA LEU A 24 -1.09 -18.04 9.19
C LEU A 24 -1.08 -16.67 8.53
N VAL A 25 -1.54 -16.59 7.29
CA VAL A 25 -1.88 -15.37 6.58
C VAL A 25 -3.36 -15.10 6.81
N VAL A 26 -3.69 -13.94 7.36
CA VAL A 26 -5.07 -13.47 7.51
C VAL A 26 -5.32 -12.40 6.46
N ASP A 27 -6.26 -12.67 5.55
CA ASP A 27 -6.52 -11.83 4.40
C ASP A 27 -7.98 -11.37 4.37
N GLY A 28 -8.18 -10.06 4.48
CA GLY A 28 -9.50 -9.43 4.48
C GLY A 28 -10.11 -9.22 3.08
N GLY A 29 -9.39 -9.55 2.00
CA GLY A 29 -9.91 -9.49 0.63
C GLY A 29 -10.04 -8.09 0.04
N HIS A 30 -9.42 -7.06 0.63
CA HIS A 30 -9.45 -5.69 0.11
C HIS A 30 -8.02 -5.23 -0.18
N TYR A 31 -7.78 -4.78 -1.41
CA TYR A 31 -6.43 -4.41 -1.84
C TYR A 31 -6.43 -3.04 -2.52
N ARG A 32 -5.42 -2.24 -2.23
CA ARG A 32 -5.30 -0.88 -2.77
C ARG A 32 -5.32 -0.82 -4.29
N ASN A 33 -4.79 -1.84 -4.96
CA ASN A 33 -4.72 -1.90 -6.42
C ASN A 33 -5.87 -2.68 -7.09
N ASP A 34 -6.94 -3.01 -6.36
CA ASP A 34 -8.12 -3.67 -6.95
C ASP A 34 -8.81 -2.88 -8.06
N PRO A 35 -8.87 -1.52 -7.99
CA PRO A 35 -9.47 -0.76 -9.07
C PRO A 35 -8.71 -0.83 -10.40
N ALA A 36 -7.41 -1.15 -10.39
CA ALA A 36 -6.59 -1.21 -11.60
C ALA A 36 -6.81 -2.52 -12.36
N ALA A 37 -7.04 -2.44 -13.68
CA ALA A 37 -7.17 -3.60 -14.55
C ALA A 37 -5.85 -4.41 -14.63
N HIS A 38 -4.71 -3.72 -14.65
CA HIS A 38 -3.39 -4.30 -14.78
C HIS A 38 -2.40 -3.66 -13.82
N LEU A 39 -1.46 -4.43 -13.32
CA LEU A 39 -0.27 -3.91 -12.65
C LEU A 39 0.86 -3.74 -13.67
N HIS A 40 1.67 -2.72 -13.45
CA HIS A 40 2.81 -2.44 -14.32
C HIS A 40 4.11 -2.34 -13.52
N ASN A 41 5.23 -2.31 -14.26
CA ASN A 41 6.56 -2.11 -13.67
C ASN A 41 7.01 -3.23 -12.71
N PHE A 42 6.54 -4.47 -12.99
CA PHE A 42 7.06 -5.67 -12.32
C PHE A 42 7.58 -6.64 -13.39
N LEU A 43 8.90 -6.72 -13.53
CA LEU A 43 9.55 -7.58 -14.50
C LEU A 43 9.00 -9.01 -14.42
N THR A 44 8.65 -9.60 -15.56
CA THR A 44 7.99 -10.90 -15.75
C THR A 44 6.50 -10.92 -15.42
N ARG A 45 5.93 -9.86 -14.84
CA ARG A 45 4.50 -9.72 -14.47
C ARG A 45 3.88 -8.42 -14.97
N ASP A 46 4.58 -7.67 -15.84
CA ASP A 46 4.06 -6.45 -16.43
C ASP A 46 2.77 -6.74 -17.20
N GLY A 47 1.73 -5.94 -16.99
CA GLY A 47 0.40 -6.14 -17.59
C GLY A 47 -0.45 -7.26 -16.95
N THR A 48 -0.01 -7.88 -15.85
CA THR A 48 -0.80 -8.90 -15.15
C THR A 48 -1.94 -8.24 -14.35
N PRO A 49 -3.18 -8.76 -14.39
CA PRO A 49 -4.22 -8.30 -13.49
C PRO A 49 -3.85 -8.49 -12.01
N PRO A 50 -4.08 -7.50 -11.12
CA PRO A 50 -3.71 -7.62 -9.70
C PRO A 50 -4.30 -8.85 -9.00
N ALA A 51 -5.54 -9.22 -9.31
CA ALA A 51 -6.20 -10.40 -8.77
C ALA A 51 -5.51 -11.70 -9.23
N GLU A 52 -5.06 -11.76 -10.48
CA GLU A 52 -4.31 -12.91 -11.02
C GLU A 52 -2.97 -13.09 -10.32
N LEU A 53 -2.21 -11.99 -10.11
CA LEU A 53 -0.96 -12.06 -9.35
C LEU A 53 -1.18 -12.67 -7.96
N ARG A 54 -2.23 -12.23 -7.26
CA ARG A 54 -2.57 -12.76 -5.92
C ARG A 54 -2.99 -14.23 -5.99
N ALA A 55 -3.74 -14.63 -7.01
CA ALA A 55 -4.14 -16.03 -7.20
C ALA A 55 -2.92 -16.93 -7.45
N ILE A 56 -1.98 -16.51 -8.30
CA ILE A 56 -0.70 -17.20 -8.53
C ILE A 56 0.06 -17.34 -7.21
N GLY A 57 0.24 -16.24 -6.46
CA GLY A 57 0.95 -16.26 -5.19
C GLY A 57 0.31 -17.19 -4.16
N ARG A 58 -1.03 -17.22 -4.05
CA ARG A 58 -1.73 -18.16 -3.17
C ARG A 58 -1.55 -19.62 -3.61
N ALA A 59 -1.56 -19.89 -4.93
CA ALA A 59 -1.31 -21.23 -5.47
C ALA A 59 0.13 -21.71 -5.15
N GLU A 60 1.12 -20.82 -5.24
CA GLU A 60 2.50 -21.12 -4.84
C GLU A 60 2.59 -21.44 -3.34
N LEU A 61 1.88 -20.72 -2.48
CA LEU A 61 1.86 -20.97 -1.04
C LEU A 61 1.25 -22.32 -0.68
N ALA A 62 0.31 -22.82 -1.45
CA ALA A 62 -0.33 -24.13 -1.22
C ALA A 62 0.65 -25.31 -1.28
N ALA A 63 1.82 -25.15 -1.91
CA ALA A 63 2.89 -26.15 -1.91
C ALA A 63 3.60 -26.31 -0.55
N TYR A 64 3.38 -25.39 0.40
CA TYR A 64 4.05 -25.37 1.70
C TYR A 64 3.07 -25.76 2.81
N ALA A 65 3.10 -26.97 3.29
CA ALA A 65 2.17 -27.51 4.31
C ALA A 65 2.15 -26.73 5.63
N GLY A 66 3.18 -25.93 5.91
CA GLY A 66 3.24 -25.06 7.09
C GLY A 66 2.54 -23.72 6.93
N VAL A 67 2.03 -23.38 5.72
CA VAL A 67 1.40 -22.11 5.41
C VAL A 67 -0.11 -22.30 5.25
N GLU A 68 -0.88 -21.55 6.03
CA GLU A 68 -2.33 -21.45 5.90
C GLU A 68 -2.69 -20.02 5.46
N VAL A 69 -3.48 -19.88 4.40
CA VAL A 69 -4.11 -18.61 4.02
C VAL A 69 -5.57 -18.67 4.42
N ARG A 70 -5.97 -17.77 5.29
CA ARG A 70 -7.34 -17.70 5.80
C ARG A 70 -8.00 -16.40 5.35
N GLU A 71 -9.10 -16.53 4.65
CA GLU A 71 -9.98 -15.41 4.31
C GLU A 71 -10.74 -15.02 5.58
N ALA A 72 -10.28 -13.96 6.22
CA ALA A 72 -10.85 -13.41 7.44
C ALA A 72 -10.35 -11.99 7.65
N ARG A 73 -11.12 -11.20 8.38
CA ARG A 73 -10.69 -9.86 8.80
C ARG A 73 -10.18 -9.92 10.24
N ALA A 74 -8.97 -9.42 10.46
CA ALA A 74 -8.48 -9.16 11.79
C ALA A 74 -9.07 -7.83 12.29
N SER A 75 -9.60 -7.81 13.51
CA SER A 75 -10.18 -6.61 14.15
C SER A 75 -9.28 -6.04 15.24
N ALA A 76 -8.47 -6.88 15.90
CA ALA A 76 -7.57 -6.44 16.94
C ALA A 76 -6.28 -7.25 16.98
N VAL A 77 -5.20 -6.58 17.39
CA VAL A 77 -3.89 -7.18 17.69
C VAL A 77 -3.43 -6.65 19.04
N GLU A 78 -3.12 -7.53 19.97
CA GLU A 78 -2.63 -7.18 21.31
C GLU A 78 -1.44 -8.06 21.71
N ALA A 79 -0.58 -7.56 22.61
CA ALA A 79 0.42 -8.42 23.24
C ALA A 79 -0.29 -9.43 24.14
N ALA A 80 0.22 -10.67 24.18
CA ALA A 80 -0.35 -11.72 25.02
C ALA A 80 0.15 -11.66 26.48
N GLY A 81 1.17 -10.86 26.74
CA GLY A 81 1.81 -10.63 28.02
C GLY A 81 2.90 -9.58 27.90
N ASP A 82 3.69 -9.39 28.95
CA ASP A 82 4.76 -8.38 29.02
C ASP A 82 6.04 -8.85 28.33
N ASP A 83 6.27 -10.15 28.26
CA ASP A 83 7.47 -10.73 27.66
C ASP A 83 7.26 -11.00 26.15
N LEU A 84 8.32 -10.81 25.36
CA LEU A 84 8.32 -11.15 23.94
C LEU A 84 7.99 -12.63 23.67
N ALA A 85 8.31 -13.51 24.60
CA ALA A 85 8.02 -14.94 24.54
C ALA A 85 6.52 -15.24 24.59
N ASP A 86 5.71 -14.38 25.24
CA ASP A 86 4.26 -14.52 25.31
C ASP A 86 3.60 -14.33 23.94
N GLY A 87 4.23 -13.54 23.07
CA GLY A 87 3.78 -13.26 21.72
C GLY A 87 2.57 -12.33 21.68
N PHE A 88 1.69 -12.61 20.73
CA PHE A 88 0.54 -11.75 20.41
C PHE A 88 -0.74 -12.55 20.29
N VAL A 89 -1.87 -11.90 20.55
CA VAL A 89 -3.22 -12.41 20.26
C VAL A 89 -3.82 -11.55 19.17
N VAL A 90 -4.29 -12.20 18.12
CA VAL A 90 -5.04 -11.55 17.02
C VAL A 90 -6.48 -12.01 17.11
N THR A 91 -7.41 -11.07 17.12
CA THR A 91 -8.85 -11.32 17.09
C THR A 91 -9.31 -11.25 15.63
N LEU A 92 -9.92 -12.33 15.15
CA LEU A 92 -10.50 -12.43 13.82
C LEU A 92 -12.01 -12.25 13.90
N GLU A 93 -12.58 -11.49 12.99
CA GLU A 93 -14.02 -11.38 12.85
C GLU A 93 -14.58 -12.73 12.38
N VAL A 94 -15.65 -13.19 13.02
CA VAL A 94 -16.40 -14.37 12.60
C VAL A 94 -17.59 -13.90 11.77
N THR A 95 -17.63 -14.31 10.50
CA THR A 95 -18.73 -14.02 9.57
C THR A 95 -19.78 -15.15 9.58
N GLY A 96 -21.03 -14.84 9.24
CA GLY A 96 -22.13 -15.81 9.13
C GLY A 96 -22.86 -16.05 10.45
N GLU A 97 -23.52 -17.24 10.58
CA GLU A 97 -24.39 -17.61 11.72
C GLU A 97 -23.69 -17.64 13.09
N ARG A 98 -22.36 -17.61 13.11
CA ARG A 98 -21.53 -17.55 14.34
C ARG A 98 -21.04 -16.14 14.65
N ALA A 99 -21.66 -15.09 14.09
CA ALA A 99 -21.34 -13.71 14.42
C ALA A 99 -21.51 -13.49 15.94
N GLY A 100 -20.40 -13.22 16.62
CA GLY A 100 -20.33 -13.10 18.09
C GLY A 100 -18.92 -12.80 18.55
N ALA A 101 -18.46 -13.41 19.62
CA ALA A 101 -17.09 -13.24 20.10
C ALA A 101 -16.08 -13.68 19.01
N GLY A 102 -15.24 -12.76 18.56
CA GLY A 102 -14.25 -13.01 17.52
C GLY A 102 -13.30 -14.17 17.88
N GLN A 103 -12.86 -14.93 16.90
CA GLN A 103 -11.88 -15.99 17.11
C GLN A 103 -10.52 -15.41 17.52
N ARG A 104 -10.01 -15.78 18.68
CA ARG A 104 -8.67 -15.36 19.14
C ARG A 104 -7.61 -16.37 18.70
N VAL A 105 -6.57 -15.90 18.04
CA VAL A 105 -5.47 -16.72 17.54
C VAL A 105 -4.14 -16.19 18.07
N ARG A 106 -3.31 -17.07 18.65
CA ARG A 106 -1.99 -16.68 19.17
C ARG A 106 -0.92 -16.76 18.09
N ALA A 107 0.02 -15.80 18.14
CA ALA A 107 1.20 -15.78 17.29
C ALA A 107 2.44 -15.35 18.07
N ARG A 108 3.59 -15.97 17.80
CA ARG A 108 4.86 -15.56 18.43
C ARG A 108 5.38 -14.25 17.84
N ARG A 109 5.13 -14.01 16.55
CA ARG A 109 5.53 -12.81 15.80
C ARG A 109 4.37 -12.40 14.90
N VAL A 110 4.23 -11.10 14.69
CA VAL A 110 3.24 -10.52 13.80
C VAL A 110 3.94 -9.67 12.74
N LEU A 111 3.55 -9.87 11.47
CA LEU A 111 3.96 -9.05 10.35
C LEU A 111 2.73 -8.33 9.79
N LEU A 112 2.73 -7.00 9.88
CA LEU A 112 1.67 -6.14 9.36
C LEU A 112 1.94 -5.86 7.87
N ALA A 113 1.07 -6.35 7.00
CA ALA A 113 1.10 -6.15 5.55
C ALA A 113 -0.25 -5.63 5.03
N THR A 114 -0.94 -4.86 5.88
CA THR A 114 -2.31 -4.39 5.62
C THR A 114 -2.40 -3.27 4.60
N GLY A 115 -1.29 -2.61 4.30
CA GLY A 115 -1.22 -1.55 3.30
C GLY A 115 -1.93 -0.27 3.73
N LEU A 116 -2.24 0.55 2.72
CA LEU A 116 -2.94 1.83 2.83
C LEU A 116 -4.24 1.78 2.03
N ARG A 117 -5.13 2.74 2.26
CA ARG A 117 -6.26 3.07 1.41
C ARG A 117 -6.12 4.49 0.87
N ASP A 118 -6.56 4.68 -0.35
CA ASP A 118 -6.64 5.98 -1.00
C ASP A 118 -7.99 6.63 -0.64
N VAL A 119 -7.94 7.83 -0.04
CA VAL A 119 -9.10 8.68 0.16
C VAL A 119 -9.08 9.75 -0.92
N LEU A 120 -9.98 9.62 -1.88
CA LEU A 120 -10.05 10.51 -3.04
C LEU A 120 -10.66 11.87 -2.66
N PRO A 121 -10.29 12.94 -3.37
CA PRO A 121 -11.03 14.20 -3.29
C PRO A 121 -12.51 14.00 -3.64
N ALA A 122 -13.38 14.79 -3.01
CA ALA A 122 -14.83 14.70 -3.21
C ALA A 122 -15.26 15.37 -4.53
N VAL A 123 -14.80 14.85 -5.67
CA VAL A 123 -15.18 15.29 -7.02
C VAL A 123 -16.08 14.23 -7.63
N ALA A 124 -17.28 14.63 -8.07
CA ALA A 124 -18.25 13.69 -8.63
C ALA A 124 -17.68 12.98 -9.86
N GLY A 125 -17.86 11.66 -9.94
CA GLY A 125 -17.36 10.81 -11.03
C GLY A 125 -15.89 10.38 -10.90
N LEU A 126 -15.11 10.89 -9.94
CA LEU A 126 -13.71 10.50 -9.77
C LEU A 126 -13.57 9.03 -9.37
N GLU A 127 -14.42 8.53 -8.49
CA GLU A 127 -14.38 7.13 -8.05
C GLU A 127 -14.62 6.15 -9.20
N ASP A 128 -15.51 6.47 -10.15
CA ASP A 128 -15.82 5.64 -11.32
C ASP A 128 -14.67 5.59 -12.34
N LEU A 129 -13.72 6.50 -12.25
CA LEU A 129 -12.53 6.59 -13.10
C LEU A 129 -11.29 6.02 -12.43
N TRP A 130 -11.33 5.83 -11.09
CA TRP A 130 -10.15 5.46 -10.29
C TRP A 130 -9.61 4.08 -10.64
N GLY A 131 -8.30 4.03 -10.87
CA GLY A 131 -7.58 2.81 -11.27
C GLY A 131 -7.55 2.55 -12.77
N ASP A 132 -8.20 3.42 -13.57
CA ASP A 132 -8.24 3.38 -15.04
C ASP A 132 -7.87 4.76 -15.60
N LEU A 133 -8.85 5.63 -15.88
CA LEU A 133 -8.62 6.98 -16.41
C LEU A 133 -8.22 8.00 -15.34
N ALA A 134 -8.36 7.67 -14.07
CA ALA A 134 -7.83 8.44 -12.95
C ALA A 134 -6.84 7.60 -12.13
N ALA A 135 -5.65 8.14 -11.89
CA ALA A 135 -4.56 7.46 -11.18
C ALA A 135 -3.73 8.43 -10.35
N HIS A 136 -2.84 7.90 -9.48
CA HIS A 136 -1.93 8.73 -8.68
C HIS A 136 -0.45 8.60 -9.11
N CYS A 137 -0.10 7.50 -9.77
CA CYS A 137 1.30 7.11 -9.98
C CYS A 137 1.69 7.21 -11.46
N PRO A 138 2.53 8.18 -11.87
CA PRO A 138 2.98 8.28 -13.25
C PRO A 138 3.73 7.06 -13.78
N TYR A 139 4.48 6.36 -12.91
CA TYR A 139 5.21 5.14 -13.28
C TYR A 139 4.28 3.93 -13.50
N CYS A 140 3.07 3.98 -12.94
CA CYS A 140 2.13 2.88 -12.99
C CYS A 140 1.10 3.01 -14.12
N HIS A 141 0.75 4.26 -14.50
CA HIS A 141 -0.31 4.56 -15.47
C HIS A 141 0.08 5.62 -16.51
N GLY A 142 1.30 6.16 -16.47
CA GLY A 142 1.69 7.21 -17.40
C GLY A 142 1.90 6.72 -18.83
N HIS A 143 2.32 5.48 -19.01
CA HIS A 143 2.55 4.87 -20.32
C HIS A 143 1.24 4.69 -21.11
N GLU A 144 0.18 4.28 -20.46
CA GLU A 144 -1.15 4.01 -21.03
C GLU A 144 -1.82 5.29 -21.54
N LEU A 145 -1.36 6.46 -21.05
CA LEU A 145 -1.80 7.79 -21.50
C LEU A 145 -0.86 8.43 -22.53
N SER A 146 0.06 7.67 -23.11
CA SER A 146 1.02 8.19 -24.11
C SER A 146 0.34 8.84 -25.30
N GLY A 147 0.82 10.03 -25.67
CA GLY A 147 0.29 10.82 -26.79
C GLY A 147 -1.04 11.51 -26.50
N ARG A 148 -1.59 11.39 -25.31
CA ARG A 148 -2.89 11.98 -24.92
C ARG A 148 -2.68 13.24 -24.07
N ALA A 149 -3.69 14.12 -24.05
CA ALA A 149 -3.74 15.20 -23.07
C ALA A 149 -4.00 14.62 -21.66
N VAL A 150 -3.32 15.14 -20.65
CA VAL A 150 -3.44 14.65 -19.27
C VAL A 150 -3.68 15.81 -18.32
N ALA A 151 -4.65 15.67 -17.42
CA ALA A 151 -4.91 16.62 -16.35
C ALA A 151 -4.22 16.20 -15.04
N LEU A 152 -3.77 17.17 -14.28
CA LEU A 152 -3.30 17.03 -12.91
C LEU A 152 -4.32 17.74 -11.99
N LEU A 153 -5.05 16.98 -11.19
CA LEU A 153 -6.10 17.52 -10.30
C LEU A 153 -5.56 17.81 -8.92
N GLY A 154 -5.69 19.04 -8.47
CA GLY A 154 -5.31 19.49 -7.14
C GLY A 154 -4.45 20.77 -7.15
N SER A 155 -3.98 21.18 -5.96
CA SER A 155 -3.23 22.42 -5.73
C SER A 155 -1.97 22.26 -4.87
N HIS A 156 -1.38 21.05 -4.83
CA HIS A 156 -0.26 20.71 -3.97
C HIS A 156 1.12 20.94 -4.62
N ASP A 157 2.17 21.02 -3.82
CA ASP A 157 3.56 21.32 -4.24
C ASP A 157 4.20 20.28 -5.16
N HIS A 158 3.63 19.09 -5.26
CA HIS A 158 4.19 18.00 -6.07
C HIS A 158 3.77 18.08 -7.55
N LEU A 159 2.85 18.96 -7.92
CA LEU A 159 2.35 19.09 -9.31
C LEU A 159 3.47 19.30 -10.35
N PRO A 160 4.47 20.19 -10.14
CA PRO A 160 5.55 20.36 -11.11
C PRO A 160 6.37 19.08 -11.32
N ARG A 161 6.63 18.33 -10.25
CA ARG A 161 7.34 17.04 -10.34
C ARG A 161 6.55 16.03 -11.16
N ILE A 162 5.24 15.94 -10.96
CA ILE A 162 4.37 15.05 -11.74
C ILE A 162 4.34 15.49 -13.21
N ALA A 163 4.25 16.79 -13.48
CA ALA A 163 4.29 17.35 -14.82
C ALA A 163 5.58 16.95 -15.56
N VAL A 164 6.75 17.12 -14.94
CA VAL A 164 8.05 16.72 -15.53
C VAL A 164 8.13 15.20 -15.76
N LEU A 165 7.56 14.38 -14.89
CA LEU A 165 7.53 12.92 -15.11
C LEU A 165 6.68 12.54 -16.33
N LEU A 166 5.61 13.30 -16.61
CA LEU A 166 4.67 13.03 -17.69
C LEU A 166 4.99 13.78 -19.01
N GLU A 167 5.89 14.78 -19.01
CA GLU A 167 6.19 15.59 -20.19
C GLU A 167 6.67 14.79 -21.42
N ARG A 168 7.25 13.60 -21.18
CA ARG A 168 7.72 12.71 -22.26
C ARG A 168 6.66 11.76 -22.77
N THR A 169 5.53 11.65 -22.08
CA THR A 169 4.43 10.74 -22.43
C THR A 169 3.19 11.49 -22.87
N ALA A 170 2.79 12.54 -22.16
CA ALA A 170 1.61 13.32 -22.48
C ALA A 170 1.84 14.26 -23.68
N SER A 171 0.85 14.39 -24.56
CA SER A 171 0.88 15.40 -25.66
C SER A 171 0.64 16.82 -25.15
N ARG A 172 -0.08 16.96 -24.04
CA ARG A 172 -0.39 18.22 -23.37
C ARG A 172 -0.67 17.95 -21.88
N LEU A 173 -0.22 18.87 -21.03
CA LEU A 173 -0.53 18.84 -19.60
C LEU A 173 -1.39 20.05 -19.22
N VAL A 174 -2.34 19.84 -18.33
CA VAL A 174 -3.16 20.90 -17.74
C VAL A 174 -3.33 20.62 -16.24
N VAL A 175 -3.26 21.65 -15.40
CA VAL A 175 -3.59 21.56 -13.99
C VAL A 175 -5.01 22.05 -13.79
N LEU A 176 -5.83 21.27 -13.09
CA LEU A 176 -7.17 21.64 -12.61
C LEU A 176 -7.08 21.83 -11.09
N THR A 177 -7.15 23.07 -10.62
CA THR A 177 -6.95 23.34 -9.16
C THR A 177 -8.23 23.22 -8.34
N ASP A 178 -9.37 22.98 -9.00
CA ASP A 178 -10.67 22.84 -8.35
C ASP A 178 -11.01 24.02 -7.42
N GLY A 179 -10.85 25.25 -7.93
CA GLY A 179 -11.12 26.48 -7.18
C GLY A 179 -10.05 26.90 -6.19
N ALA A 180 -9.03 26.08 -5.97
CA ALA A 180 -7.97 26.38 -5.02
C ALA A 180 -6.85 27.25 -5.64
N SER A 181 -6.17 28.02 -4.79
CA SER A 181 -4.97 28.76 -5.19
C SER A 181 -3.73 27.86 -5.15
N LEU A 182 -2.86 28.01 -6.13
CA LEU A 182 -1.54 27.36 -6.10
C LEU A 182 -0.56 28.14 -5.23
N PRO A 183 0.35 27.46 -4.50
CA PRO A 183 1.52 28.12 -3.93
C PRO A 183 2.33 28.83 -5.03
N GLU A 184 2.87 30.02 -4.71
CA GLU A 184 3.57 30.87 -5.70
C GLU A 184 4.71 30.12 -6.42
N ALA A 185 5.52 29.37 -5.69
CA ALA A 185 6.61 28.59 -6.26
C ALA A 185 6.10 27.49 -7.21
N THR A 186 4.98 26.84 -6.87
CA THR A 186 4.33 25.83 -7.71
C THR A 186 3.79 26.45 -9.00
N ALA A 187 3.11 27.60 -8.90
CA ALA A 187 2.58 28.32 -10.06
C ALA A 187 3.71 28.78 -11.00
N ALA A 188 4.80 29.34 -10.46
CA ALA A 188 5.97 29.75 -11.24
C ALA A 188 6.64 28.57 -11.94
N ALA A 189 6.79 27.41 -11.27
CA ALA A 189 7.37 26.22 -11.85
C ALA A 189 6.52 25.66 -13.00
N LEU A 190 5.19 25.58 -12.83
CA LEU A 190 4.26 25.14 -13.87
C LEU A 190 4.28 26.07 -15.09
N ALA A 191 4.31 27.41 -14.86
CA ALA A 191 4.44 28.40 -15.92
C ALA A 191 5.77 28.22 -16.69
N GLY A 192 6.89 27.97 -15.98
CA GLY A 192 8.17 27.67 -16.59
C GLY A 192 8.19 26.41 -17.46
N LEU A 193 7.32 25.43 -17.14
CA LEU A 193 7.13 24.21 -17.93
C LEU A 193 6.11 24.39 -19.06
N GLY A 194 5.46 25.56 -19.20
CA GLY A 194 4.40 25.78 -20.18
C GLY A 194 3.12 25.00 -19.90
N VAL A 195 2.90 24.57 -18.65
CA VAL A 195 1.69 23.84 -18.26
C VAL A 195 0.56 24.82 -17.98
N ALA A 196 -0.56 24.65 -18.66
CA ALA A 196 -1.76 25.46 -18.47
C ALA A 196 -2.38 25.16 -17.09
N VAL A 197 -2.91 26.21 -16.44
CA VAL A 197 -3.60 26.08 -15.16
C VAL A 197 -5.04 26.58 -15.33
N ARG A 198 -6.00 25.75 -14.93
CA ARG A 198 -7.43 26.05 -14.86
C ARG A 198 -7.81 26.13 -13.40
N SER A 199 -8.26 27.30 -12.96
CA SER A 199 -8.59 27.58 -11.57
C SER A 199 -10.09 27.48 -11.27
N GLU A 200 -10.89 27.16 -12.25
CA GLU A 200 -12.34 26.97 -12.10
C GLU A 200 -12.63 25.73 -11.25
N PRO A 201 -13.65 25.77 -10.39
CA PRO A 201 -14.11 24.59 -9.67
C PRO A 201 -14.54 23.46 -10.62
N VAL A 202 -14.18 22.24 -10.30
CA VAL A 202 -14.56 21.02 -11.02
C VAL A 202 -15.85 20.47 -10.43
N THR A 203 -16.96 20.52 -11.17
CA THR A 203 -18.25 20.02 -10.66
C THR A 203 -18.40 18.53 -10.83
N ALA A 204 -17.89 17.97 -11.93
CA ALA A 204 -17.96 16.55 -12.23
C ALA A 204 -16.89 16.12 -13.23
N LEU A 205 -16.57 14.85 -13.20
CA LEU A 205 -15.75 14.15 -14.19
C LEU A 205 -16.60 13.11 -14.90
N HIS A 206 -16.62 13.15 -16.21
CA HIS A 206 -17.42 12.24 -17.02
C HIS A 206 -16.52 11.42 -17.93
N ARG A 207 -16.76 10.12 -18.00
CA ARG A 207 -16.11 9.25 -18.99
C ARG A 207 -16.65 9.59 -20.38
N THR A 208 -15.75 9.79 -21.35
CA THR A 208 -16.09 10.09 -22.75
C THR A 208 -15.33 9.13 -23.66
N GLY A 209 -15.96 8.02 -24.06
CA GLY A 209 -15.26 7.01 -24.83
C GLY A 209 -14.04 6.48 -24.06
N ASP A 210 -12.85 6.81 -24.53
CA ASP A 210 -11.58 6.44 -23.92
C ASP A 210 -10.94 7.57 -23.07
N GLY A 211 -11.65 8.71 -22.85
CA GLY A 211 -11.15 9.87 -22.13
C GLY A 211 -12.05 10.36 -21.02
N VAL A 212 -11.73 11.55 -20.54
CA VAL A 212 -12.44 12.23 -19.45
C VAL A 212 -12.75 13.67 -19.86
N ARG A 213 -13.99 14.09 -19.63
CA ARG A 213 -14.42 15.48 -19.67
C ARG A 213 -14.60 15.99 -18.24
N ALA A 214 -13.82 16.99 -17.88
CA ALA A 214 -13.98 17.71 -16.62
C ALA A 214 -14.91 18.91 -16.84
N GLU A 215 -16.05 18.92 -16.15
CA GLU A 215 -17.02 20.00 -16.16
C GLU A 215 -16.56 21.12 -15.21
N LEU A 216 -16.42 22.35 -15.75
CA LEU A 216 -15.84 23.49 -15.04
C LEU A 216 -16.84 24.63 -14.86
N VAL A 217 -16.92 25.16 -13.66
CA VAL A 217 -17.82 26.31 -13.37
C VAL A 217 -17.31 27.59 -14.03
N GLY A 218 -18.12 28.18 -14.93
CA GLY A 218 -17.84 29.49 -15.51
C GLY A 218 -16.80 29.50 -16.63
N GLY A 219 -16.38 28.35 -17.10
CA GLY A 219 -15.47 28.19 -18.22
C GLY A 219 -15.86 27.03 -19.13
N PRO A 220 -15.19 26.87 -20.29
CA PRO A 220 -15.40 25.69 -21.13
C PRO A 220 -14.88 24.43 -20.39
N ASP A 221 -15.55 23.31 -20.62
CA ASP A 221 -15.10 22.00 -20.12
C ASP A 221 -13.68 21.68 -20.62
N GLU A 222 -12.99 20.82 -19.87
CA GLU A 222 -11.65 20.34 -20.25
C GLU A 222 -11.73 18.87 -20.65
N GLU A 223 -11.28 18.54 -21.86
CA GLU A 223 -11.23 17.17 -22.36
C GLU A 223 -9.78 16.66 -22.33
N VAL A 224 -9.59 15.50 -21.68
CA VAL A 224 -8.28 14.85 -21.49
C VAL A 224 -8.38 13.34 -21.67
N GLY A 225 -7.23 12.70 -21.89
CA GLY A 225 -7.12 11.26 -21.97
C GLY A 225 -7.14 10.58 -20.61
N GLY A 226 -6.76 11.31 -19.55
CA GLY A 226 -6.75 10.80 -18.18
C GLY A 226 -6.34 11.87 -17.18
N ILE A 227 -6.47 11.53 -15.90
CA ILE A 227 -6.25 12.46 -14.79
C ILE A 227 -5.31 11.84 -13.77
N PHE A 228 -4.32 12.61 -13.30
CA PHE A 228 -3.55 12.27 -12.10
C PHE A 228 -4.04 13.11 -10.93
N VAL A 229 -4.25 12.43 -9.80
CA VAL A 229 -4.70 13.04 -8.54
C VAL A 229 -3.91 12.46 -7.37
N ALA A 230 -3.61 13.28 -6.37
CA ALA A 230 -2.98 12.84 -5.14
C ALA A 230 -4.06 12.52 -4.09
N PRO A 231 -4.32 11.24 -3.78
CA PRO A 231 -5.24 10.89 -2.71
C PRO A 231 -4.62 11.15 -1.33
N VAL A 232 -5.43 11.32 -0.31
CA VAL A 232 -4.98 11.24 1.07
C VAL A 232 -4.79 9.76 1.42
N LEU A 233 -3.62 9.43 1.97
CA LEU A 233 -3.28 8.06 2.32
C LEU A 233 -3.63 7.79 3.78
N GLU A 234 -4.39 6.73 4.03
CA GLU A 234 -4.72 6.29 5.38
C GLU A 234 -4.34 4.82 5.57
N GLN A 235 -3.96 4.45 6.79
CA GLN A 235 -3.70 3.04 7.12
C GLN A 235 -5.00 2.23 6.94
N ALA A 236 -4.91 1.09 6.24
CA ALA A 236 -6.08 0.25 5.97
C ALA A 236 -6.60 -0.49 7.23
N ALA A 237 -5.82 -0.52 8.31
CA ALA A 237 -6.19 -1.16 9.57
C ALA A 237 -5.57 -0.42 10.77
N PRO A 238 -6.20 -0.47 11.97
CA PRO A 238 -5.77 0.32 13.13
C PRO A 238 -4.63 -0.32 13.95
N PHE A 239 -3.93 -1.32 13.41
CA PHE A 239 -3.02 -2.15 14.20
C PHE A 239 -1.77 -1.41 14.67
N ALA A 240 -1.30 -0.40 13.93
CA ALA A 240 -0.19 0.43 14.38
C ALA A 240 -0.54 1.17 15.68
N ALA A 241 -1.72 1.77 15.75
CA ALA A 241 -2.21 2.45 16.94
C ALA A 241 -2.46 1.48 18.10
N GLN A 242 -3.09 0.32 17.83
CA GLN A 242 -3.36 -0.71 18.85
C GLN A 242 -2.08 -1.26 19.51
N LEU A 243 -1.00 -1.35 18.71
CA LEU A 243 0.30 -1.84 19.18
C LEU A 243 1.23 -0.72 19.66
N GLY A 244 0.82 0.55 19.60
CA GLY A 244 1.63 1.70 19.98
C GLY A 244 2.90 1.86 19.14
N LEU A 245 2.80 1.59 17.82
CA LEU A 245 3.94 1.68 16.92
C LEU A 245 4.27 3.13 16.59
N GLU A 246 5.55 3.40 16.35
CA GLU A 246 6.00 4.70 15.86
C GLU A 246 5.51 4.92 14.42
N VAL A 247 4.87 6.08 14.19
CA VAL A 247 4.33 6.47 12.88
C VAL A 247 5.05 7.73 12.42
N LEU A 248 5.44 7.77 11.16
CA LEU A 248 6.12 8.90 10.52
C LEU A 248 5.11 9.98 10.09
N ALA A 249 5.59 11.17 9.76
CA ALA A 249 4.76 12.28 9.28
C ALA A 249 3.92 11.95 8.03
N SER A 250 4.36 10.97 7.24
CA SER A 250 3.63 10.42 6.09
C SER A 250 2.39 9.60 6.46
N GLY A 251 2.19 9.26 7.75
CA GLY A 251 1.20 8.28 8.20
C GLY A 251 1.67 6.82 8.13
N GLY A 252 2.85 6.56 7.56
CA GLY A 252 3.44 5.20 7.48
C GLY A 252 4.06 4.75 8.79
N VAL A 253 4.03 3.45 9.08
CA VAL A 253 4.72 2.85 10.21
C VAL A 253 6.23 2.96 10.00
N ARG A 254 6.95 3.50 10.98
CA ARG A 254 8.41 3.53 10.97
C ARG A 254 8.97 2.13 11.12
N VAL A 255 9.88 1.75 10.23
CA VAL A 255 10.63 0.50 10.28
C VAL A 255 12.12 0.73 10.03
N ASP A 256 12.93 -0.25 10.43
CA ASP A 256 14.32 -0.33 9.96
C ASP A 256 14.39 -0.94 8.54
N ALA A 257 15.59 -1.04 7.98
CA ALA A 257 15.81 -1.61 6.65
C ALA A 257 15.35 -3.07 6.49
N MET A 258 15.09 -3.76 7.61
CA MET A 258 14.63 -5.14 7.64
C MET A 258 13.15 -5.26 8.04
N GLY A 259 12.42 -4.16 8.09
CA GLY A 259 10.99 -4.14 8.41
C GLY A 259 10.67 -4.32 9.91
N ARG A 260 11.64 -4.15 10.82
CA ARG A 260 11.38 -4.15 12.27
C ARG A 260 10.73 -2.84 12.66
N THR A 261 9.65 -2.92 13.45
CA THR A 261 8.96 -1.73 14.00
C THR A 261 9.60 -1.32 15.34
N SER A 262 9.06 -0.26 15.94
CA SER A 262 9.43 0.19 17.29
C SER A 262 9.08 -0.83 18.40
N ARG A 263 8.25 -1.85 18.10
CA ARG A 263 7.84 -2.88 19.04
C ARG A 263 8.51 -4.22 18.70
N PRO A 264 9.29 -4.82 19.63
CA PRO A 264 9.89 -6.14 19.42
C PRO A 264 8.83 -7.20 19.06
N GLY A 265 9.17 -8.05 18.08
CA GLY A 265 8.28 -9.12 17.61
C GLY A 265 7.19 -8.68 16.64
N VAL A 266 7.09 -7.37 16.34
CA VAL A 266 6.20 -6.80 15.34
C VAL A 266 7.02 -6.28 14.17
N PHE A 267 6.64 -6.68 12.97
CA PHE A 267 7.23 -6.28 11.69
C PHE A 267 6.17 -5.61 10.84
N ALA A 268 6.58 -4.73 9.93
CA ALA A 268 5.66 -4.13 8.96
C ALA A 268 6.33 -4.05 7.58
N ALA A 269 5.51 -4.21 6.53
CA ALA A 269 5.98 -4.22 5.15
C ALA A 269 4.91 -3.73 4.17
N GLY A 270 5.34 -3.40 2.95
CA GLY A 270 4.50 -2.88 1.88
C GLY A 270 4.18 -1.41 2.08
N ASP A 271 3.11 -0.94 1.46
CA ASP A 271 2.72 0.47 1.47
C ASP A 271 2.51 1.03 2.89
N LEU A 272 2.20 0.16 3.87
CA LEU A 272 2.00 0.53 5.27
C LEU A 272 3.24 1.15 5.92
N ALA A 273 4.45 0.78 5.50
CA ALA A 273 5.66 1.04 6.28
C ALA A 273 6.84 1.49 5.42
N HIS A 274 7.69 2.35 5.97
CA HIS A 274 8.96 2.73 5.34
C HIS A 274 9.99 3.19 6.37
N VAL A 275 11.24 3.25 5.95
CA VAL A 275 12.36 3.79 6.72
C VAL A 275 12.25 5.31 6.82
N ALA A 276 12.78 5.91 7.89
CA ALA A 276 12.65 7.34 8.14
C ALA A 276 13.37 8.24 7.12
N GLU A 277 14.33 7.69 6.38
CA GLU A 277 15.09 8.38 5.34
C GLU A 277 14.27 8.64 4.08
N LEU A 278 13.14 7.96 3.91
CA LEU A 278 12.21 8.20 2.81
C LEU A 278 11.07 9.13 3.26
N PRO A 279 10.63 10.06 2.40
CA PRO A 279 9.54 10.97 2.75
C PRO A 279 8.17 10.27 2.80
N MET A 280 8.04 9.14 2.10
CA MET A 280 6.84 8.30 2.03
C MET A 280 7.21 6.88 1.61
N ALA A 281 6.28 5.94 1.78
CA ALA A 281 6.45 4.58 1.29
C ALA A 281 6.61 4.56 -0.24
N PRO A 282 7.63 3.87 -0.78
CA PRO A 282 7.78 3.69 -2.22
C PRO A 282 6.77 2.66 -2.73
N ALA A 283 5.49 3.06 -2.74
CA ALA A 283 4.35 2.20 -2.99
C ALA A 283 4.39 1.61 -4.41
N SER A 284 4.74 0.34 -4.52
CA SER A 284 4.64 -0.46 -5.74
C SER A 284 4.53 -1.95 -5.39
N VAL A 285 4.00 -2.74 -6.30
CA VAL A 285 3.84 -4.20 -6.10
C VAL A 285 5.19 -4.87 -5.84
N LEU A 286 6.21 -4.51 -6.64
CA LEU A 286 7.56 -5.07 -6.52
C LEU A 286 8.23 -4.69 -5.19
N VAL A 287 8.20 -3.42 -4.82
CA VAL A 287 8.80 -2.94 -3.55
C VAL A 287 8.06 -3.53 -2.37
N SER A 288 6.73 -3.62 -2.42
CA SER A 288 5.93 -4.25 -1.37
C SER A 288 6.31 -5.72 -1.19
N ALA A 289 6.48 -6.48 -2.27
CA ALA A 289 6.93 -7.87 -2.20
C ALA A 289 8.34 -7.97 -1.60
N ALA A 290 9.29 -7.15 -2.06
CA ALA A 290 10.65 -7.12 -1.53
C ALA A 290 10.70 -6.79 -0.04
N ALA A 291 9.94 -5.79 0.41
CA ALA A 291 9.82 -5.43 1.82
C ALA A 291 9.23 -6.59 2.65
N GLY A 292 8.23 -7.30 2.11
CA GLY A 292 7.67 -8.50 2.74
C GLY A 292 8.70 -9.60 2.95
N GLN A 293 9.57 -9.82 1.97
CA GLN A 293 10.68 -10.78 2.08
C GLN A 293 11.66 -10.39 3.20
N LEU A 294 12.08 -9.13 3.25
CA LEU A 294 13.02 -8.64 4.27
C LEU A 294 12.44 -8.75 5.67
N ALA A 295 11.20 -8.32 5.86
CA ALA A 295 10.50 -8.40 7.14
C ALA A 295 10.31 -9.86 7.60
N ALA A 296 10.02 -10.77 6.70
CA ALA A 296 9.92 -12.20 6.98
C ALA A 296 11.27 -12.80 7.41
N ALA A 297 12.36 -12.45 6.71
CA ALA A 297 13.70 -12.90 7.07
C ALA A 297 14.11 -12.37 8.47
N ALA A 298 13.77 -11.12 8.79
CA ALA A 298 14.00 -10.56 10.11
C ALA A 298 13.18 -11.27 11.19
N ALA A 299 11.91 -11.56 10.94
CA ALA A 299 11.05 -12.32 11.86
C ALA A 299 11.58 -13.74 12.12
N ASP A 300 12.11 -14.39 11.09
CA ASP A 300 12.76 -15.70 11.20
C ASP A 300 14.03 -15.61 12.04
N ALA A 301 14.89 -14.63 11.78
CA ALA A 301 16.11 -14.38 12.54
C ALA A 301 15.85 -14.15 14.02
N ASP A 302 14.79 -13.42 14.37
CA ASP A 302 14.37 -13.23 15.77
C ASP A 302 14.00 -14.54 16.45
N LEU A 303 13.27 -15.42 15.76
CA LEU A 303 12.91 -16.74 16.28
C LEU A 303 14.13 -17.66 16.44
N VAL A 304 15.12 -17.54 15.55
CA VAL A 304 16.41 -18.26 15.65
C VAL A 304 17.19 -17.76 16.85
N ALA A 305 17.32 -16.44 17.01
CA ALA A 305 18.03 -15.84 18.16
C ALA A 305 17.42 -16.25 19.50
N GLU A 306 16.09 -16.23 19.61
CA GLU A 306 15.38 -16.69 20.81
C GLU A 306 15.67 -18.18 21.10
N ARG A 307 15.69 -19.03 20.08
CA ARG A 307 16.03 -20.45 20.23
C ARG A 307 17.45 -20.66 20.71
N LEU A 308 18.42 -19.93 20.16
CA LEU A 308 19.82 -20.00 20.55
C LEU A 308 20.02 -19.54 22.00
N ALA A 309 19.41 -18.44 22.42
CA ALA A 309 19.43 -17.95 23.78
C ALA A 309 18.84 -18.96 24.80
N GLY A 310 17.82 -19.70 24.38
CA GLY A 310 17.25 -20.78 25.18
C GLY A 310 18.16 -22.02 25.35
N LEU A 311 19.03 -22.28 24.37
CA LEU A 311 20.01 -23.36 24.45
C LEU A 311 21.18 -23.00 25.34
N THR A 312 21.70 -21.77 25.26
CA THR A 312 22.84 -21.32 26.09
C THR A 312 22.50 -21.24 27.56
N ARG A 313 21.26 -20.91 27.93
CA ARG A 313 20.79 -20.91 29.31
C ARG A 313 20.67 -22.32 29.94
N ARG A 314 20.68 -23.39 29.15
CA ARG A 314 20.56 -24.77 29.61
C ARG A 314 21.91 -25.48 29.81
N VAL A 315 23.03 -24.85 29.44
CA VAL A 315 24.36 -25.37 29.67
C VAL A 315 24.74 -25.03 31.11
N PRO A 316 24.92 -25.99 32.04
CA PRO A 316 25.41 -25.70 33.38
C PRO A 316 26.78 -25.03 33.30
N ALA A 317 27.07 -24.10 34.22
CA ALA A 317 28.42 -23.58 34.37
C ALA A 317 29.38 -24.76 34.60
N PRO A 318 30.60 -24.77 34.01
CA PRO A 318 31.59 -25.78 34.33
C PRO A 318 31.88 -25.72 35.83
N ALA A 319 31.90 -26.89 36.47
CA ALA A 319 32.16 -27.08 37.90
C ALA A 319 33.58 -26.64 38.30
#